data_5631095265edd96ca9fc4e73d5ae497c
#
_entry.id   5631095265edd96ca9fc4e73d5ae497c
#
_cell.length_a   1.000
_cell.length_b   1.000
_cell.length_c   1.000
_cell.angle_alpha   90.00
_cell.angle_beta   90.00
_cell.angle_gamma   90.00
#
_symmetry.space_group_name_H-M   'P 1'
#
loop_
_entity.id
_entity.type
_entity.pdbx_description
1 polymer ?
#
loop_
_entity_poly.entity_id
_entity_poly.type
_entity_poly.pdbx_seq_one_letter_code
_entity_poly.pdbx_strand_id
1 'polypeptide(L)'
;MSDFTVLVVNTFSAYIGVVTFLIILQIFFWKYKLPKRHQFGLYIYSLAICTILMASDTPSLYQIDFYPTFNFIPFYGFGDNLEHYIQCFLIFLPFGLLLPTLWKQFQPAKETLISGILFSLLIEISQIYCLATTATTDITDIIMNTLGTLSGYFIFLQVKDMRFMGRMCLDSEDTSLKNLSRFEVYIYLFTPWIITFLLTPFISNAIWDFLWDTVIGIPL
;
A
#
# COMPACT_ATOMS: atom_id res chain seq x y z
N MET A 1 15.71 -16.25 -19.85
CA MET A 1 14.75 -15.16 -20.09
C MET A 1 15.38 -13.88 -19.58
N SER A 2 15.22 -12.73 -20.21
CA SER A 2 15.87 -11.52 -19.72
C SER A 2 15.16 -10.99 -18.48
N ASP A 3 15.91 -10.51 -17.47
CA ASP A 3 15.36 -9.86 -16.26
C ASP A 3 14.38 -8.73 -16.62
N PHE A 4 14.60 -8.11 -17.77
CA PHE A 4 13.71 -7.09 -18.34
C PHE A 4 12.29 -7.61 -18.61
N THR A 5 12.14 -8.84 -19.15
CA THR A 5 10.80 -9.43 -19.43
C THR A 5 10.05 -9.68 -18.12
N VAL A 6 10.75 -10.19 -17.10
CA VAL A 6 10.17 -10.42 -15.76
C VAL A 6 9.69 -9.11 -15.16
N LEU A 7 10.53 -8.07 -15.21
CA LEU A 7 10.20 -6.75 -14.71
C LEU A 7 8.95 -6.18 -15.42
N VAL A 8 8.88 -6.29 -16.74
CA VAL A 8 7.73 -5.79 -17.53
C VAL A 8 6.44 -6.51 -17.16
N VAL A 9 6.44 -7.84 -17.05
CA VAL A 9 5.24 -8.62 -16.70
C VAL A 9 4.76 -8.30 -15.29
N ASN A 10 5.67 -8.26 -14.32
CA ASN A 10 5.32 -7.95 -12.94
C ASN A 10 4.76 -6.52 -12.81
N THR A 11 5.41 -5.55 -13.46
CA THR A 11 4.96 -4.15 -13.48
C THR A 11 3.57 -4.04 -14.12
N PHE A 12 3.35 -4.69 -15.26
CA PHE A 12 2.06 -4.67 -15.96
C PHE A 12 0.95 -5.31 -15.10
N SER A 13 1.23 -6.43 -14.45
CA SER A 13 0.30 -7.11 -13.53
C SER A 13 -0.08 -6.23 -12.36
N ALA A 14 0.88 -5.52 -11.77
CA ALA A 14 0.65 -4.58 -10.68
C ALA A 14 -0.24 -3.40 -11.13
N TYR A 15 -0.01 -2.84 -12.32
CA TYR A 15 -0.88 -1.79 -12.88
C TYR A 15 -2.31 -2.26 -13.13
N ILE A 16 -2.51 -3.50 -13.61
CA ILE A 16 -3.86 -4.08 -13.73
C ILE A 16 -4.54 -4.13 -12.36
N GLY A 17 -3.82 -4.54 -11.31
CA GLY A 17 -4.31 -4.53 -9.93
C GLY A 17 -4.75 -3.14 -9.47
N VAL A 18 -3.90 -2.13 -9.67
CA VAL A 18 -4.20 -0.72 -9.32
C VAL A 18 -5.43 -0.22 -10.07
N VAL A 19 -5.52 -0.45 -11.38
CA VAL A 19 -6.68 -0.04 -12.19
C VAL A 19 -7.96 -0.72 -11.70
N THR A 20 -7.90 -2.02 -11.40
CA THR A 20 -9.03 -2.77 -10.84
C THR A 20 -9.50 -2.16 -9.52
N PHE A 21 -8.56 -1.81 -8.63
CA PHE A 21 -8.87 -1.14 -7.38
C PHE A 21 -9.53 0.23 -7.60
N LEU A 22 -9.02 1.06 -8.50
CA LEU A 22 -9.58 2.37 -8.80
C LEU A 22 -11.00 2.29 -9.38
N ILE A 23 -11.30 1.24 -10.17
CA ILE A 23 -12.66 0.97 -10.67
C ILE A 23 -13.60 0.62 -9.51
N ILE A 24 -13.16 -0.28 -8.60
CA ILE A 24 -13.94 -0.64 -7.40
C ILE A 24 -14.21 0.61 -6.55
N LEU A 25 -13.20 1.44 -6.35
CA LEU A 25 -13.28 2.69 -5.62
C LEU A 25 -14.31 3.64 -6.25
N GLN A 26 -14.31 3.77 -7.59
CA GLN A 26 -15.26 4.61 -8.31
C GLN A 26 -16.70 4.11 -8.17
N ILE A 27 -16.92 2.80 -8.24
CA ILE A 27 -18.25 2.19 -8.01
C ILE A 27 -18.72 2.49 -6.58
N PHE A 28 -17.82 2.41 -5.61
CA PHE A 28 -18.10 2.73 -4.22
C PHE A 28 -18.51 4.20 -4.05
N PHE A 29 -17.77 5.14 -4.65
CA PHE A 29 -18.10 6.57 -4.61
C PHE A 29 -19.48 6.86 -5.19
N TRP A 30 -19.81 6.18 -6.26
CA TRP A 30 -21.11 6.33 -6.93
C TRP A 30 -22.26 5.81 -6.05
N LYS A 31 -22.06 4.65 -5.45
CA LYS A 31 -23.05 4.04 -4.55
C LYS A 31 -23.35 4.88 -3.31
N TYR A 32 -22.31 5.45 -2.69
CA TYR A 32 -22.43 6.19 -1.42
C TYR A 32 -22.54 7.71 -1.60
N LYS A 33 -22.53 8.22 -2.85
CA LYS A 33 -22.63 9.65 -3.20
C LYS A 33 -21.69 10.54 -2.38
N LEU A 34 -20.44 10.11 -2.19
CA LEU A 34 -19.44 10.82 -1.41
C LEU A 34 -19.17 12.24 -1.99
N PRO A 35 -18.87 13.24 -1.14
CA PRO A 35 -18.52 14.58 -1.59
C PRO A 35 -17.28 14.57 -2.50
N LYS A 36 -17.30 15.30 -3.62
CA LYS A 36 -16.20 15.30 -4.62
C LYS A 36 -14.82 15.61 -4.04
N ARG A 37 -14.76 16.46 -3.01
CA ARG A 37 -13.49 16.81 -2.35
C ARG A 37 -12.93 15.67 -1.51
N HIS A 38 -13.80 14.95 -0.83
CA HIS A 38 -13.42 13.73 -0.11
C HIS A 38 -13.00 12.63 -1.09
N GLN A 39 -13.73 12.44 -2.21
CA GLN A 39 -13.33 11.52 -3.28
C GLN A 39 -11.90 11.83 -3.80
N PHE A 40 -11.57 13.11 -4.01
CA PHE A 40 -10.25 13.52 -4.45
C PHE A 40 -9.16 13.14 -3.44
N GLY A 41 -9.41 13.40 -2.14
CA GLY A 41 -8.49 12.99 -1.08
C GLY A 41 -8.32 11.47 -1.01
N LEU A 42 -9.41 10.71 -1.18
CA LEU A 42 -9.40 9.25 -1.22
C LEU A 42 -8.62 8.70 -2.42
N TYR A 43 -8.68 9.35 -3.59
CA TYR A 43 -7.83 8.96 -4.73
C TYR A 43 -6.35 9.12 -4.41
N ILE A 44 -5.96 10.27 -3.82
CA ILE A 44 -4.55 10.49 -3.44
C ILE A 44 -4.12 9.47 -2.38
N TYR A 45 -4.96 9.23 -1.38
CA TYR A 45 -4.69 8.21 -0.35
C TYR A 45 -4.55 6.81 -0.96
N SER A 46 -5.46 6.43 -1.84
CA SER A 46 -5.43 5.13 -2.53
C SER A 46 -4.18 4.95 -3.38
N LEU A 47 -3.76 6.00 -4.09
CA LEU A 47 -2.49 5.98 -4.83
C LEU A 47 -1.28 5.84 -3.90
N ALA A 48 -1.28 6.52 -2.75
CA ALA A 48 -0.22 6.38 -1.76
C ALA A 48 -0.15 4.94 -1.21
N ILE A 49 -1.29 4.34 -0.86
CA ILE A 49 -1.36 2.93 -0.43
C ILE A 49 -0.85 1.99 -1.53
N CYS A 50 -1.31 2.17 -2.77
CA CYS A 50 -0.83 1.36 -3.89
C CYS A 50 0.69 1.51 -4.09
N THR A 51 1.24 2.72 -3.95
CA THR A 51 2.69 2.95 -4.04
C THR A 51 3.45 2.20 -2.95
N ILE A 52 2.96 2.24 -1.70
CA ILE A 52 3.54 1.49 -0.59
C ILE A 52 3.55 -0.01 -0.90
N LEU A 53 2.42 -0.56 -1.35
CA LEU A 53 2.29 -1.98 -1.63
C LEU A 53 3.09 -2.43 -2.86
N MET A 54 3.22 -1.58 -3.88
CA MET A 54 4.05 -1.87 -5.06
C MET A 54 5.55 -1.79 -4.77
N ALA A 55 5.96 -1.00 -3.79
CA ALA A 55 7.35 -0.94 -3.34
C ALA A 55 7.73 -2.12 -2.45
N SER A 56 6.74 -2.87 -1.96
CA SER A 56 6.94 -4.10 -1.19
C SER A 56 7.07 -5.30 -2.12
N ASP A 57 7.86 -6.30 -1.72
CA ASP A 57 8.00 -7.54 -2.50
C ASP A 57 6.64 -8.23 -2.63
N THR A 58 6.26 -8.56 -3.87
CA THR A 58 5.01 -9.26 -4.15
C THR A 58 5.21 -10.77 -4.21
N PRO A 59 4.24 -11.57 -3.75
CA PRO A 59 4.34 -13.02 -3.81
C PRO A 59 4.48 -13.53 -5.24
N SER A 60 5.34 -14.54 -5.45
CA SER A 60 5.44 -15.28 -6.70
C SER A 60 4.94 -16.70 -6.51
N LEU A 61 4.01 -17.15 -7.33
CA LEU A 61 3.48 -18.52 -7.26
C LEU A 61 4.43 -19.57 -7.89
N TYR A 62 5.46 -19.12 -8.62
CA TYR A 62 6.42 -20.02 -9.29
C TYR A 62 7.67 -20.35 -8.46
N GLN A 63 7.88 -19.70 -7.32
CA GLN A 63 9.03 -20.00 -6.46
C GLN A 63 8.66 -21.05 -5.42
N ILE A 64 9.33 -22.21 -5.51
CA ILE A 64 9.07 -23.36 -4.63
C ILE A 64 9.94 -23.29 -3.36
N ASP A 65 11.02 -22.54 -3.38
CA ASP A 65 11.95 -22.45 -2.27
C ASP A 65 11.54 -21.33 -1.29
N PHE A 66 11.03 -21.75 -0.14
CA PHE A 66 10.63 -20.85 0.93
C PHE A 66 11.75 -20.77 1.98
N TYR A 67 12.53 -19.70 1.92
CA TYR A 67 13.56 -19.37 2.92
C TYR A 67 13.29 -17.98 3.49
N PRO A 68 12.37 -17.84 4.46
CA PRO A 68 12.14 -16.54 5.08
C PRO A 68 13.38 -16.14 5.87
N THR A 69 13.94 -14.99 5.56
CA THR A 69 15.03 -14.40 6.32
C THR A 69 14.49 -13.30 7.21
N PHE A 70 14.92 -13.31 8.47
CA PHE A 70 14.48 -12.34 9.47
C PHE A 70 15.66 -11.54 9.98
N ASN A 71 15.61 -10.24 9.87
CA ASN A 71 16.59 -9.35 10.47
C ASN A 71 15.96 -8.59 11.65
N PHE A 72 16.32 -9.00 12.86
CA PHE A 72 15.84 -8.35 14.10
C PHE A 72 16.85 -7.35 14.67
N ILE A 73 18.00 -7.14 14.01
CA ILE A 73 19.00 -6.18 14.44
C ILE A 73 18.76 -4.85 13.73
N PRO A 74 18.28 -3.80 14.44
CA PRO A 74 18.03 -2.52 13.82
C PRO A 74 19.28 -1.97 13.13
N PHE A 75 19.12 -1.45 11.92
CA PHE A 75 20.18 -0.82 11.12
C PHE A 75 21.36 -1.73 10.75
N TYR A 76 21.16 -3.05 10.77
CA TYR A 76 22.17 -3.97 10.28
C TYR A 76 22.40 -3.77 8.78
N GLY A 77 23.66 -3.58 8.37
CA GLY A 77 23.98 -3.26 6.96
C GLY A 77 23.47 -1.90 6.48
N PHE A 78 23.33 -0.93 7.38
CA PHE A 78 22.71 0.39 7.08
C PHE A 78 23.35 1.10 5.86
N GLY A 79 24.68 1.00 5.69
CA GLY A 79 25.37 1.63 4.56
C GLY A 79 24.97 1.07 3.21
N ASP A 80 24.74 -0.23 3.14
CA ASP A 80 24.40 -0.94 1.90
C ASP A 80 22.90 -0.80 1.55
N ASN A 81 22.05 -0.62 2.56
CA ASN A 81 20.59 -0.56 2.44
C ASN A 81 20.02 0.85 2.60
N LEU A 82 20.85 1.89 2.63
CA LEU A 82 20.42 3.27 2.89
C LEU A 82 19.33 3.76 1.92
N GLU A 83 19.45 3.43 0.63
CA GLU A 83 18.47 3.81 -0.38
C GLU A 83 17.10 3.20 -0.08
N HIS A 84 17.05 1.92 0.27
CA HIS A 84 15.83 1.23 0.65
C HIS A 84 15.18 1.86 1.90
N TYR A 85 15.97 2.15 2.93
CA TYR A 85 15.44 2.77 4.16
C TYR A 85 14.89 4.19 3.93
N ILE A 86 15.55 4.98 3.08
CA ILE A 86 15.03 6.29 2.66
C ILE A 86 13.71 6.11 1.88
N GLN A 87 13.63 5.13 1.01
CA GLN A 87 12.41 4.81 0.28
C GLN A 87 11.28 4.44 1.24
N CYS A 88 11.48 3.54 2.20
CA CYS A 88 10.51 3.18 3.24
C CYS A 88 9.99 4.42 3.98
N PHE A 89 10.89 5.30 4.42
CA PHE A 89 10.53 6.55 5.07
C PHE A 89 9.66 7.44 4.17
N LEU A 90 10.06 7.66 2.92
CA LEU A 90 9.39 8.59 2.02
C LEU A 90 8.00 8.10 1.59
N ILE A 91 7.82 6.80 1.34
CA ILE A 91 6.53 6.26 0.90
C ILE A 91 5.48 6.27 2.01
N PHE A 92 5.88 6.20 3.30
CA PHE A 92 4.96 6.28 4.44
C PHE A 92 4.62 7.72 4.86
N LEU A 93 5.35 8.73 4.38
CA LEU A 93 5.07 10.13 4.67
C LEU A 93 3.67 10.58 4.18
N PRO A 94 3.23 10.28 2.94
CA PRO A 94 1.86 10.56 2.51
C PRO A 94 0.80 9.83 3.36
N PHE A 95 1.07 8.62 3.83
CA PHE A 95 0.17 7.89 4.72
C PHE A 95 -0.09 8.65 6.01
N GLY A 96 0.97 9.10 6.70
CA GLY A 96 0.88 9.87 7.93
C GLY A 96 0.22 11.24 7.78
N LEU A 97 0.29 11.85 6.59
CA LEU A 97 -0.36 13.11 6.26
C LEU A 97 -1.85 12.92 5.94
N LEU A 98 -2.18 11.96 5.08
CA LEU A 98 -3.51 11.83 4.50
C LEU A 98 -4.50 11.14 5.44
N LEU A 99 -4.05 10.19 6.26
CA LEU A 99 -4.91 9.47 7.19
C LEU A 99 -5.64 10.42 8.16
N PRO A 100 -4.98 11.31 8.92
CA PRO A 100 -5.65 12.27 9.80
C PRO A 100 -6.38 13.39 9.03
N THR A 101 -5.98 13.66 7.77
CA THR A 101 -6.66 14.64 6.91
C THR A 101 -8.05 14.16 6.49
N LEU A 102 -8.20 12.87 6.19
CA LEU A 102 -9.43 12.31 5.66
C LEU A 102 -10.42 11.88 6.74
N TRP A 103 -9.92 11.46 7.91
CA TRP A 103 -10.76 10.91 8.97
C TRP A 103 -10.44 11.50 10.34
N LYS A 104 -11.45 12.11 10.97
CA LYS A 104 -11.32 12.75 12.30
C LYS A 104 -10.82 11.78 13.39
N GLN A 105 -11.14 10.49 13.28
CA GLN A 105 -10.73 9.48 14.27
C GLN A 105 -9.22 9.25 14.33
N PHE A 106 -8.48 9.60 13.27
CA PHE A 106 -7.01 9.48 13.22
C PHE A 106 -6.28 10.81 13.47
N GLN A 107 -6.98 11.89 13.78
CA GLN A 107 -6.35 13.18 14.13
C GLN A 107 -5.51 13.14 15.41
N PRO A 108 -5.83 12.31 16.45
CA PRO A 108 -4.88 12.12 17.55
C PRO A 108 -3.62 11.39 17.04
N ALA A 109 -2.43 11.88 17.45
CA ALA A 109 -1.13 11.35 17.05
C ALA A 109 -1.02 9.82 17.29
N LYS A 110 -1.51 9.37 18.44
CA LYS A 110 -1.49 7.97 18.84
C LYS A 110 -2.19 7.07 17.81
N GLU A 111 -3.37 7.46 17.34
CA GLU A 111 -4.19 6.66 16.42
C GLU A 111 -3.51 6.58 15.03
N THR A 112 -2.95 7.68 14.55
CA THR A 112 -2.20 7.69 13.29
C THR A 112 -0.94 6.83 13.38
N LEU A 113 -0.16 6.96 14.45
CA LEU A 113 1.08 6.18 14.63
C LEU A 113 0.79 4.69 14.78
N ILE A 114 -0.19 4.30 15.60
CA ILE A 114 -0.58 2.89 15.74
C ILE A 114 -1.01 2.33 14.38
N SER A 115 -1.78 3.08 13.60
CA SER A 115 -2.20 2.65 12.27
C SER A 115 -1.01 2.46 11.32
N GLY A 116 -0.02 3.36 11.35
CA GLY A 116 1.21 3.24 10.58
C GLY A 116 2.02 2.01 10.95
N ILE A 117 2.21 1.77 12.26
CA ILE A 117 2.91 0.58 12.77
C ILE A 117 2.17 -0.70 12.36
N LEU A 118 0.86 -0.76 12.54
CA LEU A 118 0.06 -1.94 12.18
C LEU A 118 0.07 -2.19 10.67
N PHE A 119 0.04 -1.14 9.86
CA PHE A 119 0.12 -1.29 8.41
C PHE A 119 1.51 -1.75 7.96
N SER A 120 2.57 -1.20 8.54
CA SER A 120 3.94 -1.68 8.31
C SER A 120 4.10 -3.15 8.71
N LEU A 121 3.62 -3.53 9.89
CA LEU A 121 3.63 -4.94 10.33
C LEU A 121 2.84 -5.85 9.39
N LEU A 122 1.69 -5.41 8.88
CA LEU A 122 0.91 -6.18 7.91
C LEU A 122 1.72 -6.45 6.64
N ILE A 123 2.48 -5.47 6.16
CA ILE A 123 3.34 -5.60 4.98
C ILE A 123 4.46 -6.62 5.28
N GLU A 124 5.18 -6.46 6.39
CA GLU A 124 6.26 -7.37 6.79
C GLU A 124 5.78 -8.82 6.95
N ILE A 125 4.62 -9.01 7.60
CA ILE A 125 4.00 -10.34 7.73
C ILE A 125 3.63 -10.90 6.35
N SER A 126 3.15 -10.05 5.44
CA SER A 126 2.80 -10.46 4.08
C SER A 126 4.02 -10.90 3.29
N GLN A 127 5.17 -10.26 3.49
CA GLN A 127 6.45 -10.62 2.86
C GLN A 127 6.97 -12.00 3.31
N ILE A 128 6.64 -12.45 4.53
CA ILE A 128 6.95 -13.82 4.97
C ILE A 128 6.31 -14.86 4.05
N TYR A 129 5.14 -14.58 3.51
CA TYR A 129 4.42 -15.44 2.56
C TYR A 129 4.79 -15.17 1.11
N CYS A 130 5.66 -14.17 0.86
CA CYS A 130 6.22 -13.96 -0.47
C CYS A 130 7.23 -15.08 -0.73
N LEU A 131 6.98 -15.89 -1.75
CA LEU A 131 7.89 -16.94 -2.20
C LEU A 131 9.11 -16.37 -2.93
N ALA A 132 9.39 -15.09 -2.79
CA ALA A 132 10.59 -14.46 -3.32
C ALA A 132 11.80 -14.86 -2.47
N THR A 133 12.86 -15.35 -3.11
CA THR A 133 14.10 -15.77 -2.46
C THR A 133 14.85 -14.64 -1.74
N THR A 134 14.44 -13.41 -1.97
CA THR A 134 15.07 -12.17 -1.47
C THR A 134 14.23 -11.43 -0.43
N ALA A 135 13.01 -11.88 -0.15
CA ALA A 135 12.16 -11.20 0.83
C ALA A 135 12.73 -11.37 2.24
N THR A 136 13.17 -10.29 2.84
CA THR A 136 13.68 -10.24 4.21
C THR A 136 12.74 -9.37 5.04
N THR A 137 12.21 -9.94 6.12
CA THR A 137 11.48 -9.16 7.12
C THR A 137 12.49 -8.41 7.99
N ASP A 138 12.51 -7.07 7.88
CA ASP A 138 13.49 -6.23 8.59
C ASP A 138 12.78 -5.29 9.58
N ILE A 139 13.20 -5.37 10.84
CA ILE A 139 12.69 -4.46 11.88
C ILE A 139 13.02 -3.00 11.56
N THR A 140 14.07 -2.73 10.80
CA THR A 140 14.45 -1.38 10.38
C THR A 140 13.39 -0.77 9.46
N ASP A 141 12.75 -1.57 8.61
CA ASP A 141 11.68 -1.11 7.72
C ASP A 141 10.48 -0.65 8.54
N ILE A 142 10.11 -1.37 9.59
CA ILE A 142 9.05 -0.95 10.50
C ILE A 142 9.40 0.39 11.19
N ILE A 143 10.65 0.56 11.59
CA ILE A 143 11.13 1.80 12.21
C ILE A 143 11.05 2.95 11.20
N MET A 144 11.56 2.76 9.98
CA MET A 144 11.58 3.80 8.94
C MET A 144 10.17 4.17 8.47
N ASN A 145 9.30 3.19 8.29
CA ASN A 145 7.88 3.39 7.96
C ASN A 145 7.16 4.19 9.07
N THR A 146 7.45 3.87 10.33
CA THR A 146 6.90 4.60 11.49
C THR A 146 7.40 6.04 11.53
N LEU A 147 8.69 6.29 11.27
CA LEU A 147 9.28 7.61 11.19
C LEU A 147 8.68 8.42 10.03
N GLY A 148 8.46 7.79 8.87
CA GLY A 148 7.76 8.38 7.74
C GLY A 148 6.33 8.79 8.11
N THR A 149 5.58 7.90 8.77
CA THR A 149 4.23 8.18 9.29
C THR A 149 4.24 9.37 10.26
N LEU A 150 5.17 9.38 11.22
CA LEU A 150 5.31 10.47 12.19
C LEU A 150 5.61 11.81 11.51
N SER A 151 6.53 11.82 10.56
CA SER A 151 6.89 13.01 9.78
C SER A 151 5.70 13.52 8.96
N GLY A 152 4.94 12.63 8.32
CA GLY A 152 3.70 12.97 7.63
C GLY A 152 2.65 13.56 8.57
N TYR A 153 2.52 13.03 9.79
CA TYR A 153 1.64 13.58 10.81
C TYR A 153 2.08 14.99 11.25
N PHE A 154 3.37 15.25 11.40
CA PHE A 154 3.85 16.61 11.70
C PHE A 154 3.53 17.61 10.58
N ILE A 155 3.61 17.17 9.31
CA ILE A 155 3.16 18.00 8.19
C ILE A 155 1.65 18.25 8.29
N PHE A 156 0.84 17.22 8.60
CA PHE A 156 -0.59 17.40 8.83
C PHE A 156 -0.88 18.49 9.88
N LEU A 157 -0.19 18.51 11.02
CA LEU A 157 -0.39 19.52 12.06
C LEU A 157 -0.14 20.96 11.56
N GLN A 158 0.76 21.14 10.59
CA GLN A 158 1.05 22.44 10.00
C GLN A 158 -0.01 22.88 8.97
N VAL A 159 -0.59 21.90 8.24
CA VAL A 159 -1.50 22.19 7.13
C VAL A 159 -2.98 21.98 7.45
N LYS A 160 -3.32 21.41 8.61
CA LYS A 160 -4.70 21.04 8.99
C LYS A 160 -5.68 22.22 8.96
N ASP A 161 -5.20 23.44 9.28
CA ASP A 161 -6.01 24.66 9.32
C ASP A 161 -6.19 25.31 7.94
N MET A 162 -5.52 24.76 6.89
CA MET A 162 -5.72 25.22 5.53
C MET A 162 -7.13 24.84 5.05
N ARG A 163 -7.85 25.80 4.44
CA ARG A 163 -9.23 25.62 3.93
C ARG A 163 -9.39 24.41 2.99
N PHE A 164 -8.33 24.07 2.27
CA PHE A 164 -8.34 22.93 1.34
C PHE A 164 -8.34 21.61 2.09
N MET A 165 -7.48 21.44 3.09
CA MET A 165 -7.34 20.22 3.88
C MET A 165 -8.57 19.93 4.73
N GLY A 166 -9.12 20.93 5.42
CA GLY A 166 -10.34 20.78 6.22
C GLY A 166 -11.57 20.34 5.41
N ARG A 167 -11.57 20.62 4.10
CA ARG A 167 -12.68 20.22 3.21
C ARG A 167 -12.55 18.82 2.63
N MET A 168 -11.43 18.16 2.80
CA MET A 168 -11.24 16.75 2.44
C MET A 168 -11.74 15.82 3.54
N CYS A 169 -11.79 16.28 4.78
CA CYS A 169 -12.30 15.50 5.91
C CYS A 169 -13.78 15.19 5.72
N LEU A 170 -14.13 13.93 5.93
CA LEU A 170 -15.53 13.52 5.95
C LEU A 170 -16.18 14.04 7.24
N ASP A 171 -17.12 14.98 7.12
CA ASP A 171 -17.89 15.45 8.27
C ASP A 171 -18.88 14.37 8.70
N SER A 172 -18.71 13.91 9.92
CA SER A 172 -19.53 12.86 10.55
C SER A 172 -20.93 13.36 10.97
N GLU A 173 -21.32 14.59 10.60
CA GLU A 173 -22.64 15.14 10.91
C GLU A 173 -23.74 14.57 10.00
N ASP A 174 -23.39 14.08 8.82
CA ASP A 174 -24.33 13.33 7.98
C ASP A 174 -24.56 11.92 8.57
N THR A 175 -25.72 11.75 9.19
CA THR A 175 -26.12 10.50 9.86
C THR A 175 -26.11 9.28 8.95
N SER A 176 -26.29 9.45 7.64
CA SER A 176 -26.20 8.39 6.63
C SER A 176 -24.76 7.89 6.39
N LEU A 177 -23.76 8.73 6.62
CA LEU A 177 -22.33 8.43 6.42
C LEU A 177 -21.60 8.06 7.73
N LYS A 178 -22.26 8.23 8.90
CA LYS A 178 -21.65 8.00 10.21
C LYS A 178 -21.18 6.56 10.42
N ASN A 179 -21.93 5.59 9.93
CA ASN A 179 -21.55 4.18 10.00
C ASN A 179 -20.47 3.82 8.95
N LEU A 180 -20.49 4.51 7.81
CA LEU A 180 -19.50 4.33 6.74
C LEU A 180 -18.13 4.81 7.18
N SER A 181 -18.02 5.97 7.86
CA SER A 181 -16.75 6.58 8.23
C SER A 181 -15.87 5.72 9.14
N ARG A 182 -16.44 4.77 9.89
CA ARG A 182 -15.68 3.86 10.76
C ARG A 182 -15.00 2.73 9.98
N PHE A 183 -15.66 2.20 8.95
CA PHE A 183 -15.20 1.05 8.18
C PHE A 183 -14.51 1.44 6.88
N GLU A 184 -14.77 2.65 6.41
CA GLU A 184 -14.26 3.15 5.13
C GLU A 184 -12.73 3.06 5.03
N VAL A 185 -12.03 3.49 6.06
CA VAL A 185 -10.57 3.38 6.17
C VAL A 185 -10.07 1.96 5.91
N TYR A 186 -10.71 0.98 6.56
CA TYR A 186 -10.31 -0.41 6.43
C TYR A 186 -10.55 -0.94 5.01
N ILE A 187 -11.64 -0.53 4.36
CA ILE A 187 -11.90 -0.90 2.97
C ILE A 187 -10.80 -0.38 2.06
N TYR A 188 -10.42 0.90 2.21
CA TYR A 188 -9.37 1.51 1.37
C TYR A 188 -7.96 1.02 1.69
N LEU A 189 -7.73 0.44 2.84
CA LEU A 189 -6.47 -0.17 3.23
C LEU A 189 -6.39 -1.63 2.78
N PHE A 190 -7.40 -2.43 3.12
CA PHE A 190 -7.39 -3.87 2.87
C PHE A 190 -7.69 -4.24 1.42
N THR A 191 -8.52 -3.47 0.70
CA THR A 191 -8.84 -3.80 -0.69
C THR A 191 -7.59 -3.77 -1.59
N PRO A 192 -6.74 -2.73 -1.61
CA PRO A 192 -5.51 -2.75 -2.39
C PRO A 192 -4.54 -3.80 -1.90
N TRP A 193 -4.46 -4.06 -0.58
CA TRP A 193 -3.64 -5.13 -0.02
C TRP A 193 -4.08 -6.51 -0.55
N ILE A 194 -5.38 -6.82 -0.52
CA ILE A 194 -5.92 -8.07 -1.07
C ILE A 194 -5.60 -8.18 -2.56
N ILE A 195 -5.76 -7.11 -3.32
CA ILE A 195 -5.47 -7.10 -4.76
C ILE A 195 -3.98 -7.36 -4.99
N THR A 196 -3.10 -6.69 -4.28
CA THR A 196 -1.65 -6.83 -4.46
C THR A 196 -1.14 -8.21 -4.06
N PHE A 197 -1.53 -8.72 -2.89
CA PHE A 197 -0.97 -9.98 -2.37
C PHE A 197 -1.74 -11.23 -2.80
N LEU A 198 -3.01 -11.14 -3.17
CA LEU A 198 -3.80 -12.29 -3.58
C LEU A 198 -4.12 -12.30 -5.08
N LEU A 199 -4.48 -11.16 -5.67
CA LEU A 199 -4.93 -11.12 -7.07
C LEU A 199 -3.78 -10.95 -8.06
N THR A 200 -2.82 -10.08 -7.77
CA THR A 200 -1.69 -9.78 -8.68
C THR A 200 -0.86 -11.03 -9.04
N PRO A 201 -0.54 -11.95 -8.12
CA PRO A 201 0.15 -13.19 -8.48
C PRO A 201 -0.59 -14.04 -9.50
N PHE A 202 -1.92 -14.17 -9.37
CA PHE A 202 -2.73 -14.92 -10.35
C PHE A 202 -2.75 -14.24 -11.72
N ILE A 203 -2.83 -12.91 -11.75
CA ILE A 203 -2.75 -12.12 -13.00
C ILE A 203 -1.38 -12.33 -13.65
N SER A 204 -0.30 -12.23 -12.87
CA SER A 204 1.06 -12.43 -13.35
C SER A 204 1.23 -13.83 -13.95
N ASN A 205 0.76 -14.86 -13.27
CA ASN A 205 0.82 -16.24 -13.78
C ASN A 205 0.02 -16.41 -15.08
N ALA A 206 -1.21 -15.91 -15.14
CA ALA A 206 -2.01 -15.99 -16.35
C ALA A 206 -1.36 -15.29 -17.55
N ILE A 207 -0.65 -14.18 -17.31
CA ILE A 207 0.13 -13.51 -18.36
C ILE A 207 1.34 -14.35 -18.76
N TRP A 208 2.02 -14.98 -17.80
CA TRP A 208 3.14 -15.87 -18.08
C TRP A 208 2.72 -17.08 -18.89
N ASP A 209 1.65 -17.77 -18.50
CA ASP A 209 1.11 -18.92 -19.22
C ASP A 209 0.75 -18.52 -20.67
N PHE A 210 0.06 -17.39 -20.84
CA PHE A 210 -0.26 -16.87 -22.17
C PHE A 210 0.99 -16.57 -23.01
N LEU A 211 2.03 -15.96 -22.43
CA LEU A 211 3.27 -15.66 -23.14
C LEU A 211 4.02 -16.96 -23.53
N TRP A 212 4.08 -17.94 -22.63
CA TRP A 212 4.72 -19.23 -22.92
C TRP A 212 4.00 -19.98 -24.03
N ASP A 213 2.68 -20.12 -23.95
CA ASP A 213 1.90 -20.88 -24.92
C ASP A 213 1.84 -20.21 -26.29
N THR A 214 1.75 -18.86 -26.32
CA THR A 214 1.46 -18.13 -27.56
C THR A 214 2.72 -17.61 -28.26
N VAL A 215 3.72 -17.15 -27.48
CA VAL A 215 4.92 -16.46 -28.01
C VAL A 215 6.11 -17.40 -28.11
N ILE A 216 6.30 -18.27 -27.12
CA ILE A 216 7.46 -19.15 -27.04
C ILE A 216 7.16 -20.54 -27.62
N GLY A 217 5.89 -20.97 -27.63
CA GLY A 217 5.44 -22.22 -28.26
C GLY A 217 5.97 -23.47 -27.59
N ILE A 218 6.40 -23.40 -26.34
CA ILE A 218 6.84 -24.55 -25.56
C ILE A 218 5.76 -24.81 -24.52
N PRO A 219 4.94 -25.85 -24.62
CA PRO A 219 4.01 -26.25 -23.58
C PRO A 219 4.80 -26.60 -22.29
N LEU A 220 4.36 -26.12 -21.17
CA LEU A 220 4.88 -26.46 -19.84
C LEU A 220 4.50 -27.89 -19.47
#